data_7165093ade70c965a108a808f270e9ba
#
_entry.id   7165093ade70c965a108a808f270e9ba
#
_cell.length_a   1.000
_cell.length_b   1.000
_cell.length_c   1.000
_cell.angle_alpha   90.00
_cell.angle_beta   90.00
_cell.angle_gamma   90.00
#
_symmetry.space_group_name_H-M   'P 1'
#
loop_
_entity.id
_entity.type
_entity.pdbx_description
1 polymer ?
#
loop_
_entity_poly.entity_id
_entity_poly.type
_entity_poly.pdbx_seq_one_letter_code
_entity_poly.pdbx_strand_id
1 'polypeptide(L)'
;MSGYVIDDVPTAQVRSDASDVLGGRDSIQESLMAEAVIQVSENDEVIGPISKFDSHYKVGTYHRAFSVLLFDSSGRLLLQRRASHKITFPDVWANSCCSHPLHSDEELEMKNNLGVKRAAIRKLEQELGISPSQVPLDKFDFVTKMRYQARQDDDWIEREVDHCLVIHADVDVNPNPNEVSEIKWVSQAELEEMLLAEDPENVIAPWFRCIAARIMNDDWWRPGCAKSDDLIHDMGDVSHMLPNAIGADLNTSIAEVKDLVEIRIERALTHTSLERLSGAMMHLVEGGGKRLRATLPWLVAKAVGDS
;
A
#
# COMPACT_ATOMS: atom_id res chain seq x y z
N MET A 1 -3.95 12.25 -26.55
CA MET A 1 -4.60 11.10 -25.88
C MET A 1 -3.94 9.86 -26.46
N SER A 2 -2.89 9.37 -25.80
CA SER A 2 -2.35 8.03 -26.10
C SER A 2 -3.24 7.06 -25.33
N GLY A 3 -4.18 6.41 -26.03
CA GLY A 3 -4.94 5.33 -25.43
C GLY A 3 -3.99 4.19 -25.11
N TYR A 4 -4.01 3.71 -23.88
CA TYR A 4 -3.36 2.47 -23.47
C TYR A 4 -3.90 1.35 -24.39
N VAL A 5 -3.02 0.81 -25.22
CA VAL A 5 -3.38 -0.26 -26.16
C VAL A 5 -3.18 -1.58 -25.43
N ILE A 6 -4.26 -2.29 -25.15
CA ILE A 6 -4.27 -3.58 -24.42
C ILE A 6 -3.69 -4.71 -25.29
N ASP A 7 -3.53 -4.52 -26.61
CA ASP A 7 -3.21 -5.57 -27.57
C ASP A 7 -1.87 -6.29 -27.35
N ASP A 8 -0.93 -5.70 -26.59
CA ASP A 8 0.39 -6.29 -26.29
C ASP A 8 0.56 -6.72 -24.81
N VAL A 9 -0.51 -6.68 -24.00
CA VAL A 9 -0.42 -7.05 -22.58
C VAL A 9 -0.65 -8.55 -22.41
N PRO A 10 0.21 -9.28 -21.66
CA PRO A 10 -0.03 -10.68 -21.35
C PRO A 10 -1.40 -10.89 -20.70
N THR A 11 -2.21 -11.78 -21.26
CA THR A 11 -3.51 -12.15 -20.70
C THR A 11 -3.52 -13.60 -20.24
N ALA A 12 -4.30 -13.91 -19.19
CA ALA A 12 -4.55 -15.26 -18.72
C ALA A 12 -6.02 -15.62 -18.94
N GLN A 13 -6.29 -16.92 -19.02
CA GLN A 13 -7.66 -17.39 -19.14
C GLN A 13 -8.45 -16.97 -17.89
N VAL A 14 -9.54 -16.27 -18.12
CA VAL A 14 -10.49 -15.89 -17.08
C VAL A 14 -11.56 -16.98 -17.00
N ARG A 15 -12.07 -17.26 -15.80
CA ARG A 15 -13.14 -18.25 -15.60
C ARG A 15 -14.41 -17.89 -16.37
N SER A 16 -15.21 -18.89 -16.71
CA SER A 16 -16.35 -18.75 -17.63
C SER A 16 -17.50 -17.87 -17.11
N ASP A 17 -17.62 -17.69 -15.80
CA ASP A 17 -18.65 -16.86 -15.15
C ASP A 17 -18.22 -15.40 -14.90
N ALA A 18 -17.00 -15.03 -15.29
CA ALA A 18 -16.48 -13.68 -15.05
C ALA A 18 -17.31 -12.60 -15.78
N SER A 19 -17.83 -12.87 -16.97
CA SER A 19 -18.70 -11.94 -17.69
C SER A 19 -19.99 -11.61 -16.95
N ASP A 20 -20.53 -12.58 -16.19
CA ASP A 20 -21.74 -12.37 -15.39
C ASP A 20 -21.45 -11.48 -14.16
N VAL A 21 -20.25 -11.62 -13.58
CA VAL A 21 -19.80 -10.84 -12.40
C VAL A 21 -19.39 -9.42 -12.80
N LEU A 22 -18.75 -9.26 -13.96
CA LEU A 22 -18.23 -7.98 -14.44
C LEU A 22 -19.28 -7.18 -15.23
N GLY A 23 -20.34 -7.81 -15.69
CA GLY A 23 -21.34 -7.20 -16.57
C GLY A 23 -21.93 -5.91 -16.03
N GLY A 24 -21.88 -4.86 -16.85
CA GLY A 24 -22.36 -3.52 -16.48
C GLY A 24 -21.35 -2.61 -15.76
N ARG A 25 -20.11 -3.08 -15.56
CA ARG A 25 -19.00 -2.27 -15.07
C ARG A 25 -18.35 -1.46 -16.21
N ASP A 26 -17.39 -0.61 -15.88
CA ASP A 26 -16.62 0.13 -16.88
C ASP A 26 -15.85 -0.84 -17.79
N SER A 27 -15.98 -0.68 -19.10
CA SER A 27 -15.43 -1.62 -20.10
C SER A 27 -13.89 -1.67 -20.11
N ILE A 28 -13.22 -0.57 -19.75
CA ILE A 28 -11.77 -0.53 -19.64
C ILE A 28 -11.36 -1.32 -18.40
N GLN A 29 -12.01 -1.09 -17.27
CA GLN A 29 -11.75 -1.82 -16.03
C GLN A 29 -12.06 -3.31 -16.17
N GLU A 30 -13.12 -3.67 -16.90
CA GLU A 30 -13.46 -5.06 -17.21
C GLU A 30 -12.34 -5.73 -18.04
N SER A 31 -11.84 -5.05 -19.07
CA SER A 31 -10.76 -5.60 -19.91
C SER A 31 -9.44 -5.81 -19.16
N LEU A 32 -9.11 -4.92 -18.19
CA LEU A 32 -7.92 -5.04 -17.34
C LEU A 32 -7.96 -6.29 -16.43
N MET A 33 -9.14 -6.87 -16.17
CA MET A 33 -9.27 -8.07 -15.35
C MET A 33 -8.74 -9.35 -16.03
N ALA A 34 -8.49 -9.31 -17.34
CA ALA A 34 -7.85 -10.40 -18.08
C ALA A 34 -6.31 -10.33 -18.06
N GLU A 35 -5.71 -9.28 -17.53
CA GLU A 35 -4.26 -9.17 -17.40
C GLU A 35 -3.69 -10.40 -16.65
N ALA A 36 -2.60 -10.99 -17.19
CA ALA A 36 -1.90 -12.09 -16.56
C ALA A 36 -0.95 -11.53 -15.49
N VAL A 37 -1.35 -11.60 -14.24
CA VAL A 37 -0.51 -11.23 -13.08
C VAL A 37 0.31 -12.44 -12.62
N ILE A 38 1.31 -12.20 -11.77
CA ILE A 38 2.23 -13.24 -11.29
C ILE A 38 1.66 -13.88 -10.03
N GLN A 39 1.14 -15.12 -10.15
CA GLN A 39 0.77 -15.93 -8.99
C GLN A 39 2.03 -16.33 -8.23
N VAL A 40 2.02 -16.18 -6.89
CA VAL A 40 3.14 -16.50 -6.02
C VAL A 40 2.73 -17.32 -4.79
N SER A 41 3.70 -17.98 -4.17
CA SER A 41 3.57 -18.51 -2.82
C SER A 41 3.58 -17.38 -1.78
N GLU A 42 3.29 -17.73 -0.52
CA GLU A 42 3.41 -16.80 0.62
C GLU A 42 4.84 -16.27 0.83
N ASN A 43 5.83 -16.91 0.22
CA ASN A 43 7.24 -16.53 0.26
C ASN A 43 7.71 -15.84 -1.04
N ASP A 44 6.78 -15.35 -1.87
CA ASP A 44 7.07 -14.67 -3.16
C ASP A 44 7.72 -15.57 -4.23
N GLU A 45 7.57 -16.89 -4.12
CA GLU A 45 8.05 -17.83 -5.15
C GLU A 45 7.04 -17.89 -6.29
N VAL A 46 7.49 -17.70 -7.53
CA VAL A 46 6.62 -17.70 -8.71
C VAL A 46 6.00 -19.08 -8.93
N ILE A 47 4.68 -19.13 -9.02
CA ILE A 47 3.91 -20.34 -9.36
C ILE A 47 3.56 -20.35 -10.85
N GLY A 48 3.11 -19.21 -11.40
CA GLY A 48 2.74 -19.08 -12.81
C GLY A 48 1.87 -17.86 -13.09
N PRO A 49 1.30 -17.75 -14.29
CA PRO A 49 0.34 -16.72 -14.61
C PRO A 49 -1.04 -17.04 -14.02
N ILE A 50 -1.74 -16.00 -13.59
CA ILE A 50 -3.15 -16.05 -13.21
C ILE A 50 -3.83 -14.78 -13.72
N SER A 51 -5.13 -14.86 -14.08
CA SER A 51 -5.86 -13.65 -14.45
C SER A 51 -6.00 -12.74 -13.24
N LYS A 52 -5.96 -11.44 -13.46
CA LYS A 52 -6.23 -10.47 -12.39
C LYS A 52 -7.62 -10.71 -11.77
N PHE A 53 -8.61 -11.13 -12.56
CA PHE A 53 -9.92 -11.51 -12.05
C PHE A 53 -9.82 -12.64 -11.02
N ASP A 54 -9.22 -13.77 -11.38
CA ASP A 54 -9.17 -14.95 -10.51
C ASP A 54 -8.28 -14.73 -9.28
N SER A 55 -7.30 -13.84 -9.37
CA SER A 55 -6.45 -13.48 -8.24
C SER A 55 -7.19 -12.67 -7.16
N HIS A 56 -8.27 -11.96 -7.53
CA HIS A 56 -9.03 -11.08 -6.63
C HIS A 56 -10.44 -11.57 -6.29
N TYR A 57 -10.96 -12.58 -7.01
CA TYR A 57 -12.36 -12.98 -6.87
C TYR A 57 -12.57 -14.01 -5.75
N LYS A 58 -13.59 -13.79 -4.91
CA LYS A 58 -14.01 -14.67 -3.78
C LYS A 58 -12.89 -14.91 -2.77
N VAL A 59 -12.20 -16.05 -2.88
CA VAL A 59 -11.13 -16.44 -1.97
C VAL A 59 -9.83 -15.71 -2.29
N GLY A 60 -9.68 -15.31 -3.55
CA GLY A 60 -8.46 -14.74 -4.09
C GLY A 60 -7.27 -15.71 -4.03
N THR A 61 -6.16 -15.30 -4.60
CA THR A 61 -4.92 -16.09 -4.63
C THR A 61 -3.75 -15.15 -4.40
N TYR A 62 -2.73 -15.59 -3.65
CA TYR A 62 -1.51 -14.80 -3.50
C TYR A 62 -0.90 -14.51 -4.86
N HIS A 63 -0.73 -13.24 -5.14
CA HIS A 63 -0.09 -12.73 -6.34
C HIS A 63 0.84 -11.58 -5.99
N ARG A 64 1.82 -11.34 -6.87
CA ARG A 64 2.79 -10.28 -6.65
C ARG A 64 2.17 -8.93 -6.95
N ALA A 65 2.41 -7.99 -6.03
CA ALA A 65 2.03 -6.61 -6.16
C ALA A 65 3.20 -5.67 -5.91
N PHE A 66 2.99 -4.38 -6.12
CA PHE A 66 3.92 -3.35 -5.70
C PHE A 66 3.19 -2.09 -5.24
N SER A 67 3.82 -1.42 -4.30
CA SER A 67 3.44 -0.09 -3.83
C SER A 67 4.57 0.91 -4.06
N VAL A 68 4.30 1.97 -4.82
CA VAL A 68 5.24 3.09 -5.02
C VAL A 68 4.89 4.21 -4.05
N LEU A 69 5.92 4.70 -3.35
CA LEU A 69 5.87 5.92 -2.57
C LEU A 69 6.77 6.96 -3.25
N LEU A 70 6.15 7.91 -3.94
CA LEU A 70 6.84 8.95 -4.72
C LEU A 70 6.85 10.26 -3.93
N PHE A 71 8.05 10.74 -3.65
CA PHE A 71 8.29 11.99 -2.94
C PHE A 71 8.83 13.06 -3.87
N ASP A 72 8.35 14.29 -3.73
CA ASP A 72 8.91 15.45 -4.43
C ASP A 72 10.15 16.01 -3.71
N SER A 73 10.81 17.00 -4.32
CA SER A 73 11.98 17.67 -3.75
C SER A 73 11.67 18.49 -2.49
N SER A 74 10.40 18.76 -2.21
CA SER A 74 9.92 19.41 -0.98
C SER A 74 9.68 18.40 0.16
N GLY A 75 9.90 17.09 -0.08
CA GLY A 75 9.66 16.02 0.88
C GLY A 75 8.16 15.74 1.09
N ARG A 76 7.31 15.93 0.08
CA ARG A 76 5.90 15.59 0.12
C ARG A 76 5.66 14.28 -0.64
N LEU A 77 4.81 13.43 -0.09
CA LEU A 77 4.37 12.18 -0.69
C LEU A 77 3.18 12.42 -1.61
N LEU A 78 3.23 11.89 -2.83
CA LEU A 78 2.08 11.87 -3.73
C LEU A 78 1.11 10.76 -3.30
N LEU A 79 -0.14 11.11 -3.07
CA LEU A 79 -1.26 10.20 -2.88
C LEU A 79 -2.18 10.26 -4.09
N GLN A 80 -2.87 9.13 -4.36
CA GLN A 80 -3.94 9.06 -5.35
C GLN A 80 -5.26 8.62 -4.69
N ARG A 81 -6.37 9.17 -5.14
CA ARG A 81 -7.69 8.63 -4.88
C ARG A 81 -8.11 7.76 -6.04
N ARG A 82 -8.39 6.49 -5.78
CA ARG A 82 -8.79 5.53 -6.81
C ARG A 82 -10.12 5.94 -7.42
N ALA A 83 -10.27 5.79 -8.74
CA ALA A 83 -11.51 6.15 -9.43
C ALA A 83 -12.70 5.32 -8.90
N SER A 84 -13.90 5.93 -8.88
CA SER A 84 -15.12 5.32 -8.35
C SER A 84 -15.60 4.07 -9.12
N HIS A 85 -15.18 3.91 -10.36
CA HIS A 85 -15.53 2.77 -11.21
C HIS A 85 -14.47 1.66 -11.23
N LYS A 86 -13.41 1.78 -10.43
CA LYS A 86 -12.50 0.64 -10.23
C LYS A 86 -13.23 -0.55 -9.61
N ILE A 87 -12.85 -1.76 -10.01
CA ILE A 87 -13.49 -3.00 -9.57
C ILE A 87 -13.12 -3.30 -8.13
N THR A 88 -11.82 -3.15 -7.79
CA THR A 88 -11.34 -3.35 -6.43
C THR A 88 -11.06 -2.02 -5.75
N PHE A 89 -11.53 -1.88 -4.52
CA PHE A 89 -11.29 -0.72 -3.63
C PHE A 89 -11.47 0.65 -4.33
N PRO A 90 -12.68 0.94 -4.88
CA PRO A 90 -12.98 2.26 -5.44
C PRO A 90 -13.00 3.34 -4.35
N ASP A 91 -12.80 4.60 -4.77
CA ASP A 91 -12.93 5.81 -3.96
C ASP A 91 -12.03 5.94 -2.72
N VAL A 92 -11.05 5.03 -2.53
CA VAL A 92 -10.12 5.11 -1.40
C VAL A 92 -8.84 5.86 -1.77
N TRP A 93 -8.25 6.54 -0.78
CA TRP A 93 -6.93 7.12 -0.87
C TRP A 93 -5.85 6.05 -0.72
N ALA A 94 -4.87 6.05 -1.60
CA ALA A 94 -3.75 5.12 -1.61
C ALA A 94 -2.42 5.86 -1.81
N ASN A 95 -1.31 5.13 -1.67
CA ASN A 95 0.02 5.56 -2.05
C ASN A 95 0.09 5.96 -3.54
N SER A 96 1.21 6.48 -3.99
CA SER A 96 1.35 7.10 -5.31
C SER A 96 0.93 6.20 -6.46
N CYS A 97 1.25 4.90 -6.38
CA CYS A 97 0.78 3.88 -7.32
C CYS A 97 0.82 2.52 -6.63
N CYS A 98 -0.24 1.73 -6.79
CA CYS A 98 -0.31 0.34 -6.33
C CYS A 98 -0.92 -0.52 -7.42
N SER A 99 -0.23 -1.60 -7.82
CA SER A 99 -0.66 -2.45 -8.92
C SER A 99 0.16 -3.76 -8.95
N HIS A 100 0.08 -4.47 -10.07
CA HIS A 100 0.65 -5.80 -10.23
C HIS A 100 1.66 -5.84 -11.37
N PRO A 101 2.81 -6.51 -11.20
CA PRO A 101 3.65 -6.93 -12.30
C PRO A 101 2.91 -7.96 -13.16
N LEU A 102 3.12 -7.87 -14.46
CA LEU A 102 2.59 -8.83 -15.44
C LEU A 102 3.48 -10.07 -15.52
N HIS A 103 2.89 -11.21 -15.85
CA HIS A 103 3.64 -12.42 -16.12
C HIS A 103 4.30 -12.36 -17.51
N SER A 104 5.28 -11.47 -17.69
CA SER A 104 6.14 -11.32 -18.85
C SER A 104 7.60 -11.51 -18.45
N ASP A 105 8.47 -11.85 -19.40
CA ASP A 105 9.88 -12.08 -19.12
C ASP A 105 10.54 -10.84 -18.46
N GLU A 106 10.15 -9.63 -18.89
CA GLU A 106 10.68 -8.37 -18.38
C GLU A 106 10.24 -8.08 -16.94
N GLU A 107 8.99 -8.40 -16.58
CA GLU A 107 8.44 -8.11 -15.24
C GLU A 107 8.59 -9.29 -14.27
N LEU A 108 9.00 -10.48 -14.76
CA LEU A 108 9.41 -11.61 -13.93
C LEU A 108 10.85 -11.49 -13.39
N GLU A 109 11.66 -10.57 -13.93
CA GLU A 109 13.06 -10.45 -13.55
C GLU A 109 13.26 -10.01 -12.10
N MET A 110 13.76 -10.94 -11.26
CA MET A 110 13.94 -10.68 -9.81
C MET A 110 15.28 -10.00 -9.47
N LYS A 111 16.25 -10.02 -10.38
CA LYS A 111 17.55 -9.39 -10.12
C LYS A 111 17.39 -7.91 -9.83
N ASN A 112 17.82 -7.46 -8.67
CA ASN A 112 17.69 -6.07 -8.21
C ASN A 112 16.21 -5.54 -8.26
N ASN A 113 15.24 -6.42 -8.16
CA ASN A 113 13.81 -6.12 -8.28
C ASN A 113 13.43 -5.41 -9.59
N LEU A 114 14.16 -5.71 -10.70
CA LEU A 114 13.98 -5.01 -11.98
C LEU A 114 12.58 -5.22 -12.55
N GLY A 115 12.00 -6.40 -12.42
CA GLY A 115 10.66 -6.69 -12.93
C GLY A 115 9.61 -5.79 -12.28
N VAL A 116 9.64 -5.70 -10.96
CA VAL A 116 8.71 -4.85 -10.19
C VAL A 116 8.92 -3.36 -10.49
N LYS A 117 10.16 -2.91 -10.66
CA LYS A 117 10.47 -1.52 -11.03
C LYS A 117 9.96 -1.17 -12.44
N ARG A 118 10.06 -2.08 -13.41
CA ARG A 118 9.50 -1.90 -14.76
C ARG A 118 7.97 -1.81 -14.72
N ALA A 119 7.32 -2.68 -13.95
CA ALA A 119 5.88 -2.62 -13.72
C ALA A 119 5.47 -1.28 -13.08
N ALA A 120 6.24 -0.79 -12.11
CA ALA A 120 5.99 0.50 -11.47
C ALA A 120 6.06 1.65 -12.48
N ILE A 121 7.08 1.70 -13.36
CA ILE A 121 7.19 2.73 -14.41
C ILE A 121 6.00 2.67 -15.37
N ARG A 122 5.64 1.47 -15.85
CA ARG A 122 4.50 1.25 -16.73
C ARG A 122 3.20 1.77 -16.12
N LYS A 123 2.97 1.47 -14.84
CA LYS A 123 1.74 1.87 -14.14
C LYS A 123 1.72 3.34 -13.75
N LEU A 124 2.85 3.94 -13.39
CA LEU A 124 2.95 5.38 -13.17
C LEU A 124 2.60 6.17 -14.44
N GLU A 125 3.02 5.70 -15.61
CA GLU A 125 2.62 6.28 -16.88
C GLU A 125 1.12 6.07 -17.16
N GLN A 126 0.61 4.86 -16.97
CA GLN A 126 -0.79 4.50 -17.24
C GLN A 126 -1.78 5.23 -16.31
N GLU A 127 -1.48 5.28 -15.00
CA GLU A 127 -2.41 5.79 -13.98
C GLU A 127 -2.26 7.31 -13.79
N LEU A 128 -1.02 7.81 -13.78
CA LEU A 128 -0.71 9.19 -13.43
C LEU A 128 -0.15 10.03 -14.58
N GLY A 129 0.04 9.43 -15.76
CA GLY A 129 0.62 10.12 -16.93
C GLY A 129 2.05 10.58 -16.72
N ILE A 130 2.77 10.01 -15.75
CA ILE A 130 4.16 10.36 -15.47
C ILE A 130 5.06 9.73 -16.54
N SER A 131 5.83 10.56 -17.24
CA SER A 131 6.76 10.07 -18.26
C SER A 131 7.81 9.13 -17.66
N PRO A 132 8.10 7.96 -18.28
CA PRO A 132 9.18 7.06 -17.86
C PRO A 132 10.55 7.74 -17.71
N SER A 133 10.81 8.79 -18.48
CA SER A 133 12.06 9.58 -18.40
C SER A 133 12.22 10.34 -17.08
N GLN A 134 11.13 10.64 -16.37
CA GLN A 134 11.15 11.33 -15.08
C GLN A 134 11.39 10.37 -13.91
N VAL A 135 11.08 9.08 -14.11
CA VAL A 135 11.17 8.01 -13.12
C VAL A 135 12.01 6.82 -13.61
N PRO A 136 13.30 7.02 -13.97
CA PRO A 136 14.15 5.96 -14.48
C PRO A 136 14.39 4.87 -13.42
N LEU A 137 14.67 3.62 -13.86
CA LEU A 137 14.82 2.42 -13.03
C LEU A 137 15.78 2.56 -11.85
N ASP A 138 16.87 3.28 -12.05
CA ASP A 138 17.93 3.47 -11.06
C ASP A 138 17.55 4.42 -9.92
N LYS A 139 16.48 5.18 -10.04
CA LYS A 139 15.94 6.03 -8.98
C LYS A 139 15.03 5.30 -8.00
N PHE A 140 14.57 4.10 -8.33
CA PHE A 140 13.72 3.34 -7.42
C PHE A 140 14.57 2.59 -6.39
N ASP A 141 14.34 2.89 -5.12
CA ASP A 141 14.82 2.09 -3.99
C ASP A 141 13.76 1.03 -3.64
N PHE A 142 14.12 -0.24 -3.77
CA PHE A 142 13.33 -1.31 -3.15
C PHE A 142 13.64 -1.32 -1.66
N VAL A 143 12.61 -1.27 -0.83
CA VAL A 143 12.80 -1.13 0.62
C VAL A 143 12.38 -2.37 1.41
N THR A 144 11.28 -3.01 1.07
CA THR A 144 10.82 -4.21 1.75
C THR A 144 9.68 -4.89 0.99
N LYS A 145 9.18 -6.00 1.54
CA LYS A 145 7.94 -6.65 1.11
C LYS A 145 6.97 -6.74 2.28
N MET A 146 5.69 -6.71 1.98
CA MET A 146 4.67 -7.10 2.94
C MET A 146 3.72 -8.13 2.33
N ARG A 147 3.24 -9.04 3.17
CA ARG A 147 2.21 -10.00 2.81
C ARG A 147 0.94 -9.65 3.58
N TYR A 148 -0.18 -9.55 2.88
CA TYR A 148 -1.45 -9.23 3.49
C TYR A 148 -2.62 -9.81 2.71
N GLN A 149 -3.78 -9.81 3.35
CA GLN A 149 -5.06 -9.89 2.66
C GLN A 149 -5.99 -8.78 3.15
N ALA A 150 -6.79 -8.24 2.23
CA ALA A 150 -7.79 -7.22 2.52
C ALA A 150 -9.07 -7.52 1.73
N ARG A 151 -10.16 -7.81 2.41
CA ARG A 151 -11.46 -8.05 1.78
C ARG A 151 -12.23 -6.74 1.66
N GLN A 152 -12.68 -6.45 0.45
CA GLN A 152 -13.55 -5.31 0.18
C GLN A 152 -15.01 -5.64 0.49
N ASP A 153 -15.49 -6.77 -0.04
CA ASP A 153 -16.86 -7.26 0.05
C ASP A 153 -16.91 -8.78 -0.15
N ASP A 154 -18.09 -9.35 -0.40
CA ASP A 154 -18.26 -10.80 -0.60
C ASP A 154 -17.59 -11.32 -1.88
N ASP A 155 -17.33 -10.46 -2.86
CA ASP A 155 -16.79 -10.83 -4.16
C ASP A 155 -15.30 -10.53 -4.30
N TRP A 156 -14.80 -9.43 -3.69
CA TRP A 156 -13.48 -8.91 -3.99
C TRP A 156 -12.55 -8.90 -2.80
N ILE A 157 -11.31 -9.35 -3.03
CA ILE A 157 -10.23 -9.40 -2.03
C ILE A 157 -8.89 -9.10 -2.70
N GLU A 158 -8.05 -8.33 -2.01
CA GLU A 158 -6.61 -8.30 -2.26
C GLU A 158 -5.94 -9.39 -1.43
N ARG A 159 -5.06 -10.18 -2.03
CA ARG A 159 -4.26 -11.20 -1.35
C ARG A 159 -2.88 -11.23 -1.96
N GLU A 160 -1.97 -10.47 -1.38
CA GLU A 160 -0.78 -10.00 -2.07
C GLU A 160 0.51 -10.24 -1.29
N VAL A 161 1.59 -10.43 -2.06
CA VAL A 161 2.96 -10.14 -1.62
C VAL A 161 3.38 -8.85 -2.32
N ASP A 162 3.32 -7.75 -1.58
CA ASP A 162 3.49 -6.39 -2.07
C ASP A 162 4.93 -5.91 -1.87
N HIS A 163 5.57 -5.47 -2.95
CA HIS A 163 6.92 -4.95 -2.97
C HIS A 163 6.89 -3.43 -2.82
N CYS A 164 7.39 -2.91 -1.70
CA CYS A 164 7.43 -1.48 -1.44
C CYS A 164 8.63 -0.81 -2.12
N LEU A 165 8.34 0.18 -2.94
CA LEU A 165 9.32 0.97 -3.68
C LEU A 165 9.24 2.44 -3.26
N VAL A 166 10.39 3.04 -2.96
CA VAL A 166 10.52 4.48 -2.70
C VAL A 166 11.21 5.14 -3.87
N ILE A 167 10.74 6.32 -4.27
CA ILE A 167 11.38 7.14 -5.30
C ILE A 167 11.25 8.62 -4.94
N HIS A 168 12.34 9.36 -5.14
CA HIS A 168 12.38 10.81 -4.99
C HIS A 168 12.56 11.45 -6.36
N ALA A 169 11.52 12.13 -6.85
CA ALA A 169 11.54 12.80 -8.16
C ALA A 169 10.49 13.90 -8.23
N ASP A 170 10.85 15.02 -8.84
CA ASP A 170 9.88 16.00 -9.30
C ASP A 170 9.32 15.53 -10.63
N VAL A 171 8.02 15.42 -10.74
CA VAL A 171 7.32 14.84 -11.88
C VAL A 171 6.14 15.68 -12.32
N ASP A 172 5.84 15.66 -13.61
CA ASP A 172 4.59 16.18 -14.14
C ASP A 172 3.52 15.07 -14.03
N VAL A 173 2.40 15.39 -13.39
CA VAL A 173 1.32 14.45 -13.15
C VAL A 173 0.10 14.82 -13.98
N ASN A 174 -0.41 13.87 -14.77
CA ASN A 174 -1.63 14.00 -15.55
C ASN A 174 -2.50 12.75 -15.37
N PRO A 175 -3.28 12.67 -14.29
CA PRO A 175 -4.01 11.46 -13.94
C PRO A 175 -4.96 10.98 -15.04
N ASN A 176 -4.96 9.67 -15.27
CA ASN A 176 -5.95 9.00 -16.09
C ASN A 176 -7.27 8.89 -15.31
N PRO A 177 -8.36 9.55 -15.71
CA PRO A 177 -9.60 9.56 -14.94
C PRO A 177 -10.27 8.19 -14.82
N ASN A 178 -9.90 7.22 -15.67
CA ASN A 178 -10.35 5.83 -15.53
C ASN A 178 -9.66 5.08 -14.38
N GLU A 179 -8.53 5.57 -13.90
CA GLU A 179 -7.75 4.95 -12.83
C GLU A 179 -7.76 5.77 -11.54
N VAL A 180 -7.67 7.10 -11.67
CA VAL A 180 -7.44 8.04 -10.56
C VAL A 180 -8.39 9.22 -10.66
N SER A 181 -9.20 9.44 -9.61
CA SER A 181 -10.15 10.56 -9.55
C SER A 181 -9.54 11.84 -9.00
N GLU A 182 -8.54 11.72 -8.10
CA GLU A 182 -7.91 12.85 -7.42
C GLU A 182 -6.47 12.51 -7.02
N ILE A 183 -5.62 13.53 -6.94
CA ILE A 183 -4.26 13.41 -6.39
C ILE A 183 -4.03 14.44 -5.30
N LYS A 184 -3.14 14.14 -4.36
CA LYS A 184 -2.75 15.06 -3.29
C LYS A 184 -1.29 14.86 -2.93
N TRP A 185 -0.56 15.98 -2.80
CA TRP A 185 0.79 15.98 -2.21
C TRP A 185 0.67 16.29 -0.72
N VAL A 186 1.18 15.40 0.13
CA VAL A 186 1.09 15.53 1.59
C VAL A 186 2.47 15.51 2.24
N SER A 187 2.64 16.35 3.23
CA SER A 187 3.75 16.26 4.18
C SER A 187 3.56 15.07 5.14
N GLN A 188 4.60 14.73 5.87
CA GLN A 188 4.52 13.68 6.90
C GLN A 188 3.44 13.97 7.94
N ALA A 189 3.34 15.22 8.41
CA ALA A 189 2.33 15.62 9.39
C ALA A 189 0.90 15.51 8.83
N GLU A 190 0.67 15.94 7.57
CA GLU A 190 -0.65 15.81 6.93
C GLU A 190 -1.03 14.34 6.71
N LEU A 191 -0.07 13.46 6.37
CA LEU A 191 -0.34 12.02 6.29
C LEU A 191 -0.73 11.46 7.67
N GLU A 192 -0.04 11.84 8.72
CA GLU A 192 -0.36 11.43 10.09
C GLU A 192 -1.77 11.89 10.50
N GLU A 193 -2.15 13.13 10.18
CA GLU A 193 -3.51 13.62 10.39
C GLU A 193 -4.55 12.80 9.62
N MET A 194 -4.28 12.49 8.35
CA MET A 194 -5.19 11.66 7.54
C MET A 194 -5.35 10.24 8.09
N LEU A 195 -4.25 9.63 8.60
CA LEU A 195 -4.29 8.29 9.19
C LEU A 195 -5.11 8.24 10.49
N LEU A 196 -5.18 9.36 11.21
CA LEU A 196 -5.92 9.48 12.47
C LEU A 196 -7.36 9.92 12.29
N ALA A 197 -7.66 10.59 11.18
CA ALA A 197 -9.00 11.03 10.90
C ALA A 197 -9.89 9.80 10.62
N GLU A 198 -10.96 9.63 11.39
CA GLU A 198 -12.06 8.72 11.09
C GLU A 198 -13.03 9.43 10.14
N ASP A 199 -12.55 9.76 8.93
CA ASP A 199 -13.32 10.46 7.94
C ASP A 199 -13.86 9.47 6.89
N PRO A 200 -15.19 9.21 6.86
CA PRO A 200 -15.78 8.26 5.92
C PRO A 200 -15.68 8.73 4.45
N GLU A 201 -15.42 10.01 4.20
CA GLU A 201 -15.22 10.54 2.84
C GLU A 201 -13.76 10.43 2.38
N ASN A 202 -12.82 10.24 3.32
CA ASN A 202 -11.38 10.13 3.05
C ASN A 202 -10.80 8.80 3.53
N VAL A 203 -11.43 7.71 3.16
CA VAL A 203 -10.99 6.35 3.51
C VAL A 203 -9.62 6.06 2.92
N ILE A 204 -8.70 5.57 3.73
CA ILE A 204 -7.37 5.15 3.30
C ILE A 204 -7.37 3.64 3.04
N ALA A 205 -6.79 3.23 1.91
CA ALA A 205 -6.66 1.83 1.52
C ALA A 205 -5.96 1.00 2.62
N PRO A 206 -6.45 -0.22 2.93
CA PRO A 206 -5.90 -1.04 4.02
C PRO A 206 -4.40 -1.29 3.90
N TRP A 207 -3.90 -1.63 2.70
CA TRP A 207 -2.47 -1.85 2.47
C TRP A 207 -1.65 -0.58 2.71
N PHE A 208 -2.13 0.58 2.23
CA PHE A 208 -1.40 1.84 2.42
C PHE A 208 -1.41 2.25 3.90
N ARG A 209 -2.50 2.01 4.62
CA ARG A 209 -2.55 2.20 6.07
C ARG A 209 -1.51 1.33 6.79
N CYS A 210 -1.34 0.06 6.37
CA CYS A 210 -0.28 -0.82 6.88
C CYS A 210 1.12 -0.28 6.58
N ILE A 211 1.39 0.10 5.33
CA ILE A 211 2.68 0.66 4.95
C ILE A 211 2.98 1.90 5.81
N ALA A 212 2.07 2.86 5.83
CA ALA A 212 2.29 4.14 6.50
C ALA A 212 2.41 4.02 8.03
N ALA A 213 1.63 3.12 8.65
CA ALA A 213 1.59 2.98 10.09
C ALA A 213 2.63 2.01 10.66
N ARG A 214 3.01 0.94 9.92
CA ARG A 214 3.82 -0.16 10.46
C ARG A 214 5.20 -0.29 9.85
N ILE A 215 5.42 0.13 8.60
CA ILE A 215 6.66 -0.11 7.87
C ILE A 215 7.42 1.19 7.61
N MET A 216 6.72 2.21 7.14
CA MET A 216 7.30 3.48 6.74
C MET A 216 7.98 4.19 7.92
N ASN A 217 9.17 4.72 7.71
CA ASN A 217 9.93 5.45 8.71
C ASN A 217 10.46 6.77 8.14
N ASP A 218 11.08 7.60 8.98
CA ASP A 218 11.58 8.94 8.61
C ASP A 218 12.64 8.91 7.51
N ASP A 219 13.36 7.79 7.36
CA ASP A 219 14.38 7.67 6.32
C ASP A 219 13.77 7.64 4.92
N TRP A 220 12.51 7.16 4.77
CA TRP A 220 11.83 7.14 3.48
C TRP A 220 11.49 8.54 2.96
N TRP A 221 11.32 9.51 3.87
CA TRP A 221 11.06 10.91 3.51
C TRP A 221 12.30 11.67 3.04
N ARG A 222 13.48 11.07 3.13
CA ARG A 222 14.76 11.69 2.80
C ARG A 222 15.44 10.98 1.63
N PRO A 223 15.80 11.70 0.54
CA PRO A 223 16.46 11.10 -0.62
C PRO A 223 17.68 10.26 -0.25
N GLY A 224 17.74 9.01 -0.76
CA GLY A 224 18.87 8.11 -0.58
C GLY A 224 19.07 7.58 0.85
N CYS A 225 18.10 7.78 1.75
CA CYS A 225 18.17 7.28 3.12
C CYS A 225 17.37 5.98 3.33
N ALA A 226 16.42 5.68 2.48
CA ALA A 226 15.63 4.45 2.55
C ALA A 226 16.54 3.22 2.42
N LYS A 227 16.39 2.26 3.35
CA LYS A 227 17.19 1.02 3.39
C LYS A 227 16.29 -0.17 3.15
N SER A 228 16.79 -1.12 2.38
CA SER A 228 16.14 -2.42 2.20
C SER A 228 16.44 -3.34 3.39
N ASP A 229 15.40 -4.05 3.88
CA ASP A 229 15.57 -5.14 4.86
C ASP A 229 15.43 -6.53 4.24
N ASP A 230 15.01 -6.62 2.98
CA ASP A 230 14.80 -7.86 2.20
C ASP A 230 13.89 -8.90 2.91
N LEU A 231 13.06 -8.44 3.84
CA LEU A 231 12.11 -9.26 4.59
C LEU A 231 10.73 -9.28 3.92
N ILE A 232 9.88 -10.21 4.35
CA ILE A 232 8.44 -10.20 4.09
C ILE A 232 7.73 -9.98 5.42
N HIS A 233 7.19 -8.79 5.62
CA HIS A 233 6.41 -8.45 6.82
C HIS A 233 5.00 -9.03 6.67
N ASP A 234 4.61 -9.93 7.56
CA ASP A 234 3.25 -10.51 7.56
C ASP A 234 2.28 -9.60 8.32
N MET A 235 1.35 -8.99 7.57
CA MET A 235 0.31 -8.12 8.12
C MET A 235 -0.98 -8.86 8.44
N GLY A 236 -1.12 -10.12 7.99
CA GLY A 236 -2.33 -10.91 8.17
C GLY A 236 -3.54 -10.36 7.41
N ASP A 237 -4.71 -10.48 8.03
CA ASP A 237 -5.98 -9.94 7.49
C ASP A 237 -6.19 -8.51 7.98
N VAL A 238 -6.16 -7.57 7.03
CA VAL A 238 -6.31 -6.13 7.27
C VAL A 238 -7.64 -5.56 6.78
N SER A 239 -8.61 -6.44 6.46
CA SER A 239 -9.95 -6.06 5.99
C SER A 239 -10.66 -5.11 6.95
N HIS A 240 -10.43 -5.27 8.24
CA HIS A 240 -10.99 -4.46 9.31
C HIS A 240 -10.56 -2.98 9.29
N MET A 241 -9.54 -2.63 8.51
CA MET A 241 -9.08 -1.24 8.35
C MET A 241 -9.98 -0.40 7.43
N LEU A 242 -11.01 -1.00 6.83
CA LEU A 242 -12.06 -0.27 6.13
C LEU A 242 -13.17 0.15 7.11
N PRO A 243 -13.68 1.39 7.07
CA PRO A 243 -14.69 1.89 8.01
C PRO A 243 -15.99 1.08 8.04
N ASN A 244 -16.30 0.38 6.94
CA ASN A 244 -17.52 -0.41 6.76
C ASN A 244 -17.23 -1.91 6.62
N ALA A 245 -16.10 -2.40 7.14
CA ALA A 245 -15.75 -3.82 7.05
C ALA A 245 -16.87 -4.67 7.68
N ILE A 246 -17.39 -5.60 6.89
CA ILE A 246 -18.38 -6.58 7.36
C ILE A 246 -17.68 -7.43 8.44
N GLY A 247 -18.13 -7.29 9.71
CA GLY A 247 -17.59 -8.04 10.83
C GLY A 247 -16.56 -7.32 11.71
N ALA A 248 -16.34 -6.02 11.51
CA ALA A 248 -15.59 -5.22 12.48
C ALA A 248 -16.36 -5.16 13.79
N ASP A 249 -16.05 -6.07 14.71
CA ASP A 249 -16.60 -6.04 16.05
C ASP A 249 -15.78 -5.07 16.94
N LEU A 250 -16.33 -4.77 18.12
CA LEU A 250 -15.68 -3.87 19.09
C LEU A 250 -14.26 -4.35 19.48
N ASN A 251 -14.02 -5.66 19.44
CA ASN A 251 -12.70 -6.23 19.79
C ASN A 251 -11.66 -5.95 18.69
N THR A 252 -12.07 -5.99 17.42
CA THR A 252 -11.22 -5.64 16.29
C THR A 252 -10.83 -4.16 16.35
N SER A 253 -11.80 -3.26 16.58
CA SER A 253 -11.53 -1.82 16.75
C SER A 253 -10.63 -1.51 17.95
N ILE A 254 -10.75 -2.26 19.04
CA ILE A 254 -9.86 -2.14 20.21
C ILE A 254 -8.43 -2.62 19.88
N ALA A 255 -8.31 -3.69 19.08
CA ALA A 255 -7.00 -4.18 18.63
C ALA A 255 -6.29 -3.16 17.74
N GLU A 256 -7.00 -2.51 16.81
CA GLU A 256 -6.48 -1.44 15.95
C GLU A 256 -5.99 -0.24 16.74
N VAL A 257 -6.79 0.26 17.68
CA VAL A 257 -6.41 1.37 18.55
C VAL A 257 -5.17 1.00 19.36
N LYS A 258 -5.09 -0.23 19.83
CA LYS A 258 -3.93 -0.74 20.55
C LYS A 258 -2.68 -0.73 19.67
N ASP A 259 -2.76 -1.27 18.47
CA ASP A 259 -1.64 -1.31 17.52
C ASP A 259 -1.16 0.09 17.12
N LEU A 260 -2.08 1.02 16.84
CA LEU A 260 -1.75 2.41 16.53
C LEU A 260 -1.09 3.14 17.72
N VAL A 261 -1.55 2.87 18.92
CA VAL A 261 -0.97 3.42 20.15
C VAL A 261 0.42 2.83 20.41
N GLU A 262 0.61 1.52 20.24
CA GLU A 262 1.90 0.85 20.39
C GLU A 262 2.92 1.40 19.39
N ILE A 263 2.57 1.53 18.11
CA ILE A 263 3.43 2.11 17.06
C ILE A 263 3.83 3.55 17.39
N ARG A 264 2.89 4.37 17.87
CA ARG A 264 3.20 5.75 18.26
C ARG A 264 4.13 5.83 19.48
N ILE A 265 3.92 4.96 20.45
CA ILE A 265 4.80 4.86 21.61
C ILE A 265 6.20 4.44 21.16
N GLU A 266 6.32 3.44 20.30
CA GLU A 266 7.62 2.99 19.76
C GLU A 266 8.33 4.11 19.00
N ARG A 267 7.62 4.84 18.12
CA ARG A 267 8.19 5.98 17.39
C ARG A 267 8.62 7.11 18.34
N ALA A 268 7.79 7.47 19.31
CA ALA A 268 8.13 8.51 20.29
C ALA A 268 9.34 8.11 21.13
N LEU A 269 9.53 6.81 21.39
CA LEU A 269 10.64 6.28 22.18
C LEU A 269 11.95 6.21 21.39
N THR A 270 11.90 5.93 20.09
CA THR A 270 13.08 5.90 19.22
C THR A 270 13.66 7.29 18.96
N HIS A 271 12.85 8.34 19.10
CA HIS A 271 13.29 9.73 18.97
C HIS A 271 13.81 10.37 20.28
N THR A 272 13.70 9.68 21.42
CA THR A 272 14.27 10.19 22.67
C THR A 272 15.73 9.78 22.80
N SER A 273 16.62 10.77 22.92
CA SER A 273 18.09 10.61 23.06
C SER A 273 18.58 9.92 24.35
N LEU A 274 17.68 9.29 25.10
CA LEU A 274 17.96 8.61 26.36
C LEU A 274 17.72 7.11 26.23
N GLU A 275 18.71 6.37 25.73
CA GLU A 275 18.67 4.90 25.54
C GLU A 275 18.15 4.13 26.77
N ARG A 276 18.44 4.59 27.99
CA ARG A 276 17.97 3.94 29.22
C ARG A 276 16.48 4.14 29.49
N LEU A 277 15.93 5.29 29.06
CA LEU A 277 14.49 5.57 29.22
C LEU A 277 13.70 4.80 28.17
N SER A 278 14.21 4.73 26.96
CA SER A 278 13.66 3.94 25.85
C SER A 278 13.54 2.46 26.22
N GLY A 279 14.61 1.85 26.74
CA GLY A 279 14.60 0.44 27.15
C GLY A 279 13.62 0.13 28.30
N ALA A 280 13.51 1.00 29.28
CA ALA A 280 12.57 0.83 30.40
C ALA A 280 11.11 0.99 29.96
N MET A 281 10.86 1.84 28.96
CA MET A 281 9.52 2.10 28.43
C MET A 281 9.07 0.99 27.47
N MET A 282 9.97 0.46 26.62
CA MET A 282 9.70 -0.72 25.80
C MET A 282 9.33 -1.92 26.66
N HIS A 283 10.04 -2.16 27.76
CA HIS A 283 9.71 -3.25 28.70
C HIS A 283 8.33 -3.08 29.36
N LEU A 284 7.84 -1.84 29.54
CA LEU A 284 6.50 -1.55 30.05
C LEU A 284 5.41 -1.78 28.98
N VAL A 285 5.71 -1.57 27.70
CA VAL A 285 4.82 -1.82 26.57
C VAL A 285 4.71 -3.34 26.32
N GLU A 286 5.82 -4.05 26.26
CA GLU A 286 5.89 -5.51 26.06
C GLU A 286 5.21 -6.29 27.21
N GLY A 287 5.21 -5.75 28.41
CA GLY A 287 4.60 -6.38 29.61
C GLY A 287 3.07 -6.39 29.62
N GLY A 288 2.40 -5.91 28.58
CA GLY A 288 0.95 -5.92 28.28
C GLY A 288 0.06 -5.86 29.50
N GLY A 289 -0.54 -4.75 29.86
CA GLY A 289 -1.51 -4.80 30.91
C GLY A 289 -1.88 -3.49 31.59
N LYS A 290 -2.63 -3.58 32.65
CA LYS A 290 -3.33 -2.53 33.44
C LYS A 290 -2.50 -1.28 33.82
N ARG A 291 -1.17 -1.33 33.69
CA ARG A 291 -0.26 -0.22 34.01
C ARG A 291 -0.16 0.84 32.90
N LEU A 292 -0.44 0.48 31.65
CA LEU A 292 -0.44 1.41 30.51
C LEU A 292 -1.49 2.53 30.68
N ARG A 293 -2.64 2.25 31.27
CA ARG A 293 -3.74 3.22 31.44
C ARG A 293 -3.39 4.40 32.36
N ALA A 294 -2.50 4.18 33.30
CA ALA A 294 -2.10 5.24 34.26
C ALA A 294 -0.88 6.05 33.76
N THR A 295 -0.02 5.42 32.95
CA THR A 295 1.24 6.03 32.49
C THR A 295 1.15 6.72 31.14
N LEU A 296 0.23 6.30 30.28
CA LEU A 296 0.06 6.85 28.93
C LEU A 296 -0.24 8.37 28.92
N PRO A 297 -1.20 8.89 29.72
CA PRO A 297 -1.48 10.33 29.76
C PRO A 297 -0.29 11.16 30.23
N TRP A 298 0.50 10.62 31.16
CA TRP A 298 1.68 11.30 31.69
C TRP A 298 2.84 11.33 30.67
N LEU A 299 2.99 10.24 29.90
CA LEU A 299 4.00 10.13 28.84
C LEU A 299 3.67 10.99 27.64
N VAL A 300 2.39 11.03 27.24
CA VAL A 300 1.91 11.91 26.18
C VAL A 300 2.07 13.37 26.59
N ALA A 301 1.73 13.76 27.81
CA ALA A 301 1.92 15.11 28.32
C ALA A 301 3.40 15.53 28.28
N LYS A 302 4.33 14.64 28.63
CA LYS A 302 5.78 14.92 28.54
C LYS A 302 6.33 14.92 27.12
N ALA A 303 5.79 14.10 26.20
CA ALA A 303 6.23 14.07 24.81
C ALA A 303 5.73 15.27 24.01
N VAL A 304 4.60 15.89 24.43
CA VAL A 304 3.99 17.06 23.78
C VAL A 304 4.53 18.38 24.35
N GLY A 305 5.41 18.33 25.36
CA GLY A 305 6.17 19.45 25.85
C GLY A 305 5.47 20.19 26.99
N ASP A 306 5.85 19.86 28.22
CA ASP A 306 5.98 20.85 29.24
C ASP A 306 7.22 21.69 28.94
N SER A 307 6.99 22.84 28.33
CA SER A 307 7.95 23.95 28.34
C SER A 307 7.80 24.74 29.61
#